data_7a4be36363438ff86b98ffbd7b16052b
#
_entry.id   7a4be36363438ff86b98ffbd7b16052b
#
_cell.length_a   1.000
_cell.length_b   1.000
_cell.length_c   1.000
_cell.angle_alpha   90.00
_cell.angle_beta   90.00
_cell.angle_gamma   90.00
#
_symmetry.space_group_name_H-M   'P 1'
#
loop_
_entity.id
_entity.type
_entity.pdbx_description
1 polymer ?
#
loop_
_entity_poly.entity_id
_entity_poly.type
_entity_poly.pdbx_seq_one_letter_code
_entity_poly.pdbx_strand_id
1 'polypeptide(L)'
;MIMKEKLDTVKRWMGNNRKKCISIIIALLIILGGAGYYAYYQYEAYMAAHHIVLQGNVNLREVNVAFRGSDRISSLLVDEGAVVTKGQILGYLNSDELSLAVQQAKATIAAQEAVVAKLQAGSRPEEIAQASARVTSAEASLAQSKQESDKLQKSYNASNGKAVSRQSVDDIQAKVKVSEAKLNEAQQAYNLAVAGPRQEDIAQAQAQLDSMKSELARQEFLLNQTVLTAPIDGVITARLLQVGDMASPSTPVFKLAENTKKWVRVYVNERDLGKIYNGMAANVTTDTYKNEPIHGTIGYISSVAEFTPKSVETEDVRTTLVYEVRVYVDDPNNRLRLGMPATVSIDI
;
A
#
# COMPACT_ATOMS: atom_id res chain seq x y z
N MET A 1 70.74 -41.88 42.39
CA MET A 1 70.99 -43.22 42.87
C MET A 1 69.75 -43.77 43.59
N ILE A 2 69.10 -43.07 44.46
CA ILE A 2 67.92 -43.50 45.29
C ILE A 2 66.68 -43.91 44.48
N MET A 3 66.43 -43.30 43.26
CA MET A 3 65.24 -43.56 42.43
C MET A 3 65.35 -44.90 41.65
N LYS A 4 66.58 -45.38 41.30
CA LYS A 4 66.83 -46.68 40.67
C LYS A 4 66.61 -47.84 41.64
N GLU A 5 67.06 -47.71 42.88
CA GLU A 5 66.94 -48.72 43.94
C GLU A 5 65.44 -48.92 44.33
N LYS A 6 64.65 -47.91 44.38
CA LYS A 6 63.16 -47.99 44.58
C LYS A 6 62.45 -48.67 43.39
N LEU A 7 62.92 -48.45 42.18
CA LEU A 7 62.33 -49.10 40.99
C LEU A 7 62.61 -50.59 40.94
N ASP A 8 63.83 -51.00 41.34
CA ASP A 8 64.22 -52.42 41.37
C ASP A 8 63.57 -53.18 42.52
N THR A 9 63.34 -52.58 43.68
CA THR A 9 62.53 -53.16 44.76
C THR A 9 61.08 -53.39 44.37
N VAL A 10 60.48 -52.44 43.66
CA VAL A 10 59.10 -52.56 43.11
C VAL A 10 59.03 -53.66 42.05
N LYS A 11 60.02 -53.77 41.17
CA LYS A 11 60.11 -54.87 40.16
C LYS A 11 60.21 -56.23 40.76
N ARG A 12 61.07 -56.42 41.83
CA ARG A 12 61.20 -57.70 42.56
C ARG A 12 59.92 -58.07 43.30
N TRP A 13 59.26 -57.13 43.95
CA TRP A 13 57.96 -57.35 44.62
C TRP A 13 56.86 -57.70 43.62
N MET A 14 56.80 -57.04 42.45
CA MET A 14 55.85 -57.36 41.37
C MET A 14 56.08 -58.76 40.79
N GLY A 15 57.32 -59.20 40.69
CA GLY A 15 57.64 -60.56 40.20
C GLY A 15 57.13 -61.68 41.11
N ASN A 16 57.17 -61.49 42.42
CA ASN A 16 56.79 -62.52 43.42
C ASN A 16 55.28 -62.55 43.76
N ASN A 17 54.53 -61.49 43.40
CA ASN A 17 53.11 -61.35 43.69
C ASN A 17 52.26 -61.06 42.43
N ARG A 18 52.59 -61.64 41.29
CA ARG A 18 51.96 -61.40 40.01
C ARG A 18 50.42 -61.40 40.07
N LYS A 19 49.84 -62.41 40.77
CA LYS A 19 48.33 -62.45 40.90
C LYS A 19 47.73 -61.25 41.68
N LYS A 20 48.43 -60.83 42.77
CA LYS A 20 48.00 -59.66 43.55
C LYS A 20 48.17 -58.36 42.78
N CYS A 21 49.27 -58.20 42.00
CA CYS A 21 49.46 -57.03 41.14
C CYS A 21 48.43 -56.95 40.02
N ILE A 22 48.06 -58.06 39.39
CA ILE A 22 47.03 -58.13 38.39
C ILE A 22 45.67 -57.77 38.99
N SER A 23 45.33 -58.26 40.20
CA SER A 23 44.05 -57.88 40.87
C SER A 23 44.03 -56.44 41.26
N ILE A 24 45.12 -55.81 41.65
CA ILE A 24 45.16 -54.34 41.94
C ILE A 24 45.03 -53.53 40.67
N ILE A 25 45.67 -53.95 39.57
CA ILE A 25 45.51 -53.28 38.27
C ILE A 25 44.07 -53.36 37.75
N ILE A 26 43.43 -54.52 37.85
CA ILE A 26 42.02 -54.70 37.48
C ILE A 26 41.10 -53.83 38.37
N ALA A 27 41.38 -53.84 39.72
CA ALA A 27 40.62 -52.96 40.62
C ALA A 27 40.78 -51.47 40.29
N LEU A 28 41.98 -51.00 39.93
CA LEU A 28 42.30 -49.66 39.50
C LEU A 28 41.60 -49.30 38.18
N LEU A 29 41.57 -50.22 37.21
CA LEU A 29 40.86 -50.06 35.94
C LEU A 29 39.34 -49.97 36.15
N ILE A 30 38.78 -50.76 37.06
CA ILE A 30 37.35 -50.69 37.42
C ILE A 30 37.02 -49.35 38.11
N ILE A 31 37.90 -48.90 39.03
CA ILE A 31 37.71 -47.60 39.70
C ILE A 31 37.85 -46.44 38.71
N LEU A 32 38.84 -46.47 37.81
CA LEU A 32 39.04 -45.49 36.75
C LEU A 32 37.82 -45.46 35.74
N GLY A 33 37.35 -46.66 35.37
CA GLY A 33 36.18 -46.82 34.51
C GLY A 33 34.89 -46.29 35.19
N GLY A 34 34.72 -46.64 36.49
CA GLY A 34 33.60 -46.13 37.30
C GLY A 34 33.63 -44.60 37.50
N ALA A 35 34.84 -44.07 37.78
CA ALA A 35 35.01 -42.61 37.88
C ALA A 35 34.77 -41.88 36.54
N GLY A 36 35.26 -42.46 35.44
CA GLY A 36 34.99 -41.94 34.08
C GLY A 36 33.53 -41.99 33.73
N TYR A 37 32.81 -43.09 34.02
CA TYR A 37 31.38 -43.20 33.82
C TYR A 37 30.59 -42.23 34.69
N TYR A 38 30.96 -42.03 35.94
CA TYR A 38 30.33 -41.07 36.84
C TYR A 38 30.57 -39.64 36.39
N ALA A 39 31.77 -39.29 35.96
CA ALA A 39 32.08 -37.98 35.40
C ALA A 39 31.31 -37.72 34.10
N TYR A 40 31.19 -38.72 33.22
CA TYR A 40 30.37 -38.65 32.02
C TYR A 40 28.87 -38.44 32.36
N TYR A 41 28.35 -39.20 33.29
CA TYR A 41 26.96 -39.06 33.76
C TYR A 41 26.67 -37.69 34.38
N GLN A 42 27.60 -37.18 35.19
CA GLN A 42 27.51 -35.83 35.75
C GLN A 42 27.59 -34.75 34.67
N TYR A 43 28.44 -34.93 33.65
CA TYR A 43 28.55 -34.03 32.52
C TYR A 43 27.26 -34.00 31.68
N GLU A 44 26.68 -35.16 31.38
CA GLU A 44 25.35 -35.20 30.68
C GLU A 44 24.25 -34.56 31.51
N ALA A 45 24.19 -34.83 32.79
CA ALA A 45 23.20 -34.21 33.68
C ALA A 45 23.38 -32.68 33.78
N TYR A 46 24.64 -32.21 33.80
CA TYR A 46 24.95 -30.78 33.79
C TYR A 46 24.49 -30.12 32.45
N MET A 47 24.83 -30.74 31.32
CA MET A 47 24.43 -30.24 30.00
C MET A 47 22.90 -30.23 29.84
N ALA A 48 22.21 -31.29 30.24
CA ALA A 48 20.77 -31.38 30.22
C ALA A 48 20.08 -30.33 31.12
N ALA A 49 20.73 -29.92 32.21
CA ALA A 49 20.20 -28.88 33.11
C ALA A 49 20.38 -27.44 32.60
N HIS A 50 21.43 -27.21 31.78
CA HIS A 50 21.82 -25.85 31.34
C HIS A 50 21.57 -25.58 29.84
N HIS A 51 21.14 -26.59 29.09
CA HIS A 51 20.80 -26.42 27.67
C HIS A 51 19.42 -26.95 27.35
N ILE A 52 18.56 -26.09 26.82
CA ILE A 52 17.26 -26.50 26.26
C ILE A 52 17.44 -26.68 24.76
N VAL A 53 17.17 -27.88 24.25
CA VAL A 53 17.18 -28.18 22.81
C VAL A 53 15.76 -28.42 22.34
N LEU A 54 15.31 -27.59 21.40
CA LEU A 54 13.96 -27.61 20.86
C LEU A 54 14.01 -27.86 19.35
N GLN A 55 13.08 -28.65 18.87
CA GLN A 55 12.91 -28.88 17.44
C GLN A 55 11.72 -28.06 16.93
N GLY A 56 11.86 -27.52 15.74
CA GLY A 56 10.81 -26.74 15.10
C GLY A 56 11.04 -26.52 13.62
N ASN A 57 10.26 -25.61 13.06
CA ASN A 57 10.32 -25.31 11.65
C ASN A 57 10.52 -23.81 11.42
N VAL A 58 11.27 -23.49 10.37
CA VAL A 58 11.42 -22.11 9.89
C VAL A 58 10.11 -21.60 9.34
N ASN A 59 9.72 -20.43 9.77
CA ASN A 59 8.54 -19.70 9.30
C ASN A 59 8.95 -18.33 8.76
N LEU A 60 8.17 -17.84 7.83
CA LEU A 60 8.29 -16.53 7.19
C LEU A 60 6.93 -15.86 7.25
N ARG A 61 6.91 -14.54 7.20
CA ARG A 61 5.67 -13.81 7.04
C ARG A 61 5.18 -13.95 5.60
N GLU A 62 4.03 -14.55 5.42
CA GLU A 62 3.38 -14.65 4.11
C GLU A 62 2.27 -13.60 3.98
N VAL A 63 2.20 -13.00 2.80
CA VAL A 63 1.15 -12.06 2.41
C VAL A 63 0.45 -12.61 1.18
N ASN A 64 -0.86 -12.71 1.25
CA ASN A 64 -1.69 -13.04 0.10
C ASN A 64 -1.90 -11.78 -0.73
N VAL A 65 -1.54 -11.85 -2.01
CA VAL A 65 -1.65 -10.73 -2.95
C VAL A 65 -2.80 -11.01 -3.90
N ALA A 66 -3.81 -10.15 -3.89
CA ALA A 66 -5.00 -10.23 -4.72
C ALA A 66 -5.22 -8.93 -5.50
N PHE A 67 -5.89 -9.00 -6.64
CA PHE A 67 -6.39 -7.81 -7.33
C PHE A 67 -7.47 -7.12 -6.50
N ARG A 68 -7.58 -5.82 -6.63
CA ARG A 68 -8.67 -5.05 -5.99
C ARG A 68 -9.93 -4.98 -6.88
N GLY A 69 -9.75 -5.13 -8.19
CA GLY A 69 -10.84 -5.26 -9.15
C GLY A 69 -11.23 -6.71 -9.41
N SER A 70 -12.37 -6.90 -10.07
CA SER A 70 -12.85 -8.21 -10.50
C SER A 70 -12.95 -8.22 -12.02
N ASP A 71 -12.07 -8.96 -12.66
CA ASP A 71 -12.10 -9.22 -14.12
C ASP A 71 -11.17 -10.41 -14.41
N ARG A 72 -11.11 -10.80 -15.69
CA ARG A 72 -10.23 -11.85 -16.18
C ARG A 72 -8.76 -11.38 -16.15
N ILE A 73 -7.86 -12.25 -15.69
CA ILE A 73 -6.42 -12.00 -15.70
C ILE A 73 -5.94 -11.98 -17.16
N SER A 74 -5.44 -10.85 -17.59
CA SER A 74 -4.85 -10.64 -18.93
C SER A 74 -3.42 -11.14 -19.00
N SER A 75 -2.60 -10.84 -17.99
CA SER A 75 -1.22 -11.28 -17.92
C SER A 75 -0.68 -11.35 -16.51
N LEU A 76 0.24 -12.26 -16.27
CA LEU A 76 1.05 -12.37 -15.05
C LEU A 76 2.52 -12.29 -15.47
N LEU A 77 3.28 -11.42 -14.82
CA LEU A 77 4.66 -11.09 -15.20
C LEU A 77 5.72 -11.84 -14.39
N VAL A 78 5.30 -12.55 -13.35
CA VAL A 78 6.18 -13.25 -12.43
C VAL A 78 5.65 -14.66 -12.18
N ASP A 79 6.59 -15.57 -11.86
CA ASP A 79 6.30 -16.96 -11.52
C ASP A 79 6.75 -17.29 -10.11
N GLU A 80 6.45 -18.52 -9.67
CA GLU A 80 6.92 -19.05 -8.38
C GLU A 80 8.45 -19.03 -8.30
N GLY A 81 8.97 -18.65 -7.15
CA GLY A 81 10.40 -18.45 -6.91
C GLY A 81 10.96 -17.11 -7.33
N ALA A 82 10.19 -16.26 -8.02
CA ALA A 82 10.64 -14.93 -8.41
C ALA A 82 10.84 -14.02 -7.19
N VAL A 83 11.95 -13.29 -7.17
CA VAL A 83 12.21 -12.22 -6.20
C VAL A 83 11.55 -10.96 -6.72
N VAL A 84 10.76 -10.31 -5.87
CA VAL A 84 10.03 -9.09 -6.21
C VAL A 84 10.29 -7.99 -5.20
N THR A 85 10.24 -6.74 -5.67
CA THR A 85 10.39 -5.54 -4.84
C THR A 85 9.02 -4.86 -4.62
N LYS A 86 8.89 -4.17 -3.51
CA LYS A 86 7.68 -3.40 -3.19
C LYS A 86 7.33 -2.42 -4.31
N GLY A 87 6.08 -2.45 -4.78
CA GLY A 87 5.58 -1.63 -5.88
C GLY A 87 5.83 -2.23 -7.27
N GLN A 88 6.59 -3.32 -7.39
CA GLN A 88 6.78 -4.02 -8.67
C GLN A 88 5.45 -4.56 -9.18
N ILE A 89 5.21 -4.39 -10.48
CA ILE A 89 4.00 -4.90 -11.14
C ILE A 89 4.14 -6.42 -11.31
N LEU A 90 3.10 -7.15 -10.87
CA LEU A 90 3.03 -8.60 -10.91
C LEU A 90 2.11 -9.12 -12.01
N GLY A 91 1.12 -8.31 -12.43
CA GLY A 91 0.18 -8.69 -13.47
C GLY A 91 -0.91 -7.67 -13.73
N TYR A 92 -1.74 -7.95 -14.71
CA TYR A 92 -2.83 -7.10 -15.17
C TYR A 92 -4.12 -7.89 -15.33
N LEU A 93 -5.25 -7.24 -15.00
CA LEU A 93 -6.57 -7.66 -15.45
C LEU A 93 -6.84 -7.17 -16.87
N ASN A 94 -7.88 -7.69 -17.50
CA ASN A 94 -8.46 -7.05 -18.67
C ASN A 94 -8.98 -5.66 -18.26
N SER A 95 -8.56 -4.64 -18.98
CA SER A 95 -8.89 -3.24 -18.69
C SER A 95 -9.54 -2.51 -19.87
N ASP A 96 -9.96 -3.24 -20.92
CA ASP A 96 -10.47 -2.66 -22.17
C ASP A 96 -11.71 -1.79 -21.89
N GLU A 97 -12.69 -2.30 -21.15
CA GLU A 97 -13.89 -1.58 -20.79
C GLU A 97 -13.58 -0.31 -19.96
N LEU A 98 -12.72 -0.42 -18.94
CA LEU A 98 -12.34 0.71 -18.10
C LEU A 98 -11.52 1.75 -18.87
N SER A 99 -10.68 1.30 -19.79
CA SER A 99 -9.90 2.22 -20.65
C SER A 99 -10.79 3.03 -21.58
N LEU A 100 -11.81 2.40 -22.16
CA LEU A 100 -12.84 3.08 -22.97
C LEU A 100 -13.68 4.05 -22.12
N ALA A 101 -14.03 3.68 -20.89
CA ALA A 101 -14.76 4.56 -19.98
C ALA A 101 -13.94 5.81 -19.63
N VAL A 102 -12.63 5.67 -19.40
CA VAL A 102 -11.71 6.81 -19.20
C VAL A 102 -11.65 7.70 -20.44
N GLN A 103 -11.54 7.13 -21.64
CA GLN A 103 -11.55 7.89 -22.88
C GLN A 103 -12.87 8.66 -23.08
N GLN A 104 -14.00 8.03 -22.81
CA GLN A 104 -15.31 8.65 -22.86
C GLN A 104 -15.43 9.83 -21.87
N ALA A 105 -14.99 9.64 -20.62
CA ALA A 105 -14.98 10.69 -19.62
C ALA A 105 -14.09 11.87 -20.06
N LYS A 106 -12.92 11.62 -20.64
CA LYS A 106 -12.04 12.67 -21.19
C LYS A 106 -12.71 13.44 -22.32
N ALA A 107 -13.40 12.76 -23.22
CA ALA A 107 -14.13 13.43 -24.32
C ALA A 107 -15.28 14.33 -23.80
N THR A 108 -16.02 13.86 -22.79
CA THR A 108 -17.09 14.68 -22.19
C THR A 108 -16.54 15.89 -21.44
N ILE A 109 -15.41 15.79 -20.77
CA ILE A 109 -14.70 16.90 -20.14
C ILE A 109 -14.28 17.92 -21.18
N ALA A 110 -13.67 17.50 -22.29
CA ALA A 110 -13.24 18.40 -23.36
C ALA A 110 -14.43 19.19 -23.95
N ALA A 111 -15.61 18.54 -24.11
CA ALA A 111 -16.80 19.20 -24.55
C ALA A 111 -17.28 20.25 -23.54
N GLN A 112 -17.29 19.94 -22.26
CA GLN A 112 -17.67 20.86 -21.19
C GLN A 112 -16.67 22.01 -21.03
N GLU A 113 -15.37 21.77 -21.18
CA GLU A 113 -14.34 22.81 -21.19
C GLU A 113 -14.58 23.83 -22.31
N ALA A 114 -15.01 23.36 -23.50
CA ALA A 114 -15.40 24.26 -24.59
C ALA A 114 -16.64 25.11 -24.26
N VAL A 115 -17.60 24.55 -23.51
CA VAL A 115 -18.77 25.31 -23.02
C VAL A 115 -18.35 26.40 -22.04
N VAL A 116 -17.50 26.07 -21.06
CA VAL A 116 -16.96 27.03 -20.10
C VAL A 116 -16.17 28.12 -20.81
N ALA A 117 -15.28 27.76 -21.74
CA ALA A 117 -14.51 28.73 -22.55
C ALA A 117 -15.41 29.65 -23.36
N LYS A 118 -16.45 29.11 -23.97
CA LYS A 118 -17.46 29.94 -24.70
C LYS A 118 -18.15 30.95 -23.79
N LEU A 119 -18.56 30.53 -22.59
CA LEU A 119 -19.21 31.42 -21.62
C LEU A 119 -18.24 32.50 -21.12
N GLN A 120 -16.99 32.12 -20.83
CA GLN A 120 -15.94 33.03 -20.36
C GLN A 120 -15.55 34.06 -21.47
N ALA A 121 -15.55 33.63 -22.73
CA ALA A 121 -15.27 34.53 -23.86
C ALA A 121 -16.37 35.63 -24.02
N GLY A 122 -17.56 35.39 -23.51
CA GLY A 122 -18.66 36.36 -23.56
C GLY A 122 -19.26 36.54 -24.96
N SER A 123 -19.83 37.75 -25.22
CA SER A 123 -20.39 38.10 -26.52
C SER A 123 -19.29 38.29 -27.57
N ARG A 124 -19.57 37.91 -28.79
CA ARG A 124 -18.62 38.09 -29.90
C ARG A 124 -18.36 39.59 -30.17
N PRO A 125 -17.14 39.97 -30.58
CA PRO A 125 -16.81 41.35 -30.90
C PRO A 125 -17.78 41.98 -31.95
N GLU A 126 -18.24 41.13 -32.90
CA GLU A 126 -19.21 41.58 -33.93
C GLU A 126 -20.59 41.90 -33.36
N GLU A 127 -21.03 41.15 -32.35
CA GLU A 127 -22.30 41.40 -31.66
C GLU A 127 -22.26 42.71 -30.87
N ILE A 128 -21.15 42.97 -30.18
CA ILE A 128 -20.88 44.22 -29.46
C ILE A 128 -20.82 45.39 -30.45
N ALA A 129 -20.14 45.25 -31.57
CA ALA A 129 -20.03 46.24 -32.60
C ALA A 129 -21.41 46.56 -33.24
N GLN A 130 -22.24 45.56 -33.48
CA GLN A 130 -23.60 45.73 -33.95
C GLN A 130 -24.48 46.52 -32.96
N ALA A 131 -24.38 46.17 -31.68
CA ALA A 131 -25.12 46.89 -30.62
C ALA A 131 -24.66 48.35 -30.50
N SER A 132 -23.34 48.61 -30.58
CA SER A 132 -22.75 49.95 -30.61
C SER A 132 -23.25 50.78 -31.80
N ALA A 133 -23.31 50.18 -32.99
CA ALA A 133 -23.85 50.87 -34.18
C ALA A 133 -25.32 51.26 -34.03
N ARG A 134 -26.12 50.43 -33.30
CA ARG A 134 -27.50 50.76 -33.00
C ARG A 134 -27.63 51.97 -32.05
N VAL A 135 -26.74 52.06 -31.06
CA VAL A 135 -26.68 53.26 -30.18
C VAL A 135 -26.36 54.50 -30.99
N THR A 136 -25.31 54.47 -31.84
CA THR A 136 -24.92 55.58 -32.68
C THR A 136 -26.07 56.02 -33.59
N SER A 137 -26.84 55.08 -34.17
CA SER A 137 -28.02 55.40 -35.02
C SER A 137 -29.15 56.03 -34.20
N ALA A 138 -29.40 55.56 -32.98
CA ALA A 138 -30.41 56.13 -32.10
C ALA A 138 -30.00 57.53 -31.60
N GLU A 139 -28.70 57.74 -31.31
CA GLU A 139 -28.18 59.09 -30.97
C GLU A 139 -28.37 60.09 -32.10
N ALA A 140 -28.08 59.71 -33.34
CA ALA A 140 -28.27 60.52 -34.50
C ALA A 140 -29.79 60.90 -34.70
N SER A 141 -30.66 59.91 -34.49
CA SER A 141 -32.12 60.12 -34.57
C SER A 141 -32.62 61.07 -33.48
N LEU A 142 -32.11 60.95 -32.27
CA LEU A 142 -32.46 61.89 -31.17
C LEU A 142 -31.91 63.28 -31.43
N ALA A 143 -30.69 63.42 -31.90
CA ALA A 143 -30.09 64.71 -32.25
C ALA A 143 -30.91 65.43 -33.32
N GLN A 144 -31.37 64.70 -34.37
CA GLN A 144 -32.27 65.26 -35.40
C GLN A 144 -33.62 65.73 -34.81
N SER A 145 -34.28 64.90 -33.98
CA SER A 145 -35.56 65.25 -33.35
C SER A 145 -35.42 66.46 -32.43
N LYS A 146 -34.34 66.56 -31.64
CA LYS A 146 -34.03 67.72 -30.80
C LYS A 146 -33.85 69.00 -31.64
N GLN A 147 -33.09 68.92 -32.73
CA GLN A 147 -32.85 70.03 -33.61
C GLN A 147 -34.15 70.52 -34.28
N GLU A 148 -35.04 69.61 -34.69
CA GLU A 148 -36.31 69.90 -35.24
C GLU A 148 -37.23 70.56 -34.19
N SER A 149 -37.28 70.03 -32.97
CA SER A 149 -37.99 70.59 -31.82
C SER A 149 -37.56 72.02 -31.49
N ASP A 150 -36.23 72.25 -31.42
CA ASP A 150 -35.68 73.59 -31.16
C ASP A 150 -36.06 74.60 -32.25
N LYS A 151 -36.05 74.19 -33.54
CA LYS A 151 -36.46 75.04 -34.66
C LYS A 151 -37.95 75.40 -34.55
N LEU A 152 -38.84 74.43 -34.32
CA LEU A 152 -40.28 74.66 -34.20
C LEU A 152 -40.59 75.49 -32.97
N GLN A 153 -39.93 75.22 -31.80
CA GLN A 153 -40.13 76.00 -30.57
C GLN A 153 -39.74 77.52 -30.79
N LYS A 154 -38.56 77.72 -31.44
CA LYS A 154 -38.14 79.11 -31.80
C LYS A 154 -39.08 79.77 -32.71
N SER A 155 -39.65 79.11 -33.77
CA SER A 155 -40.63 79.64 -34.69
C SER A 155 -41.97 79.96 -34.01
N TYR A 156 -42.43 79.09 -33.12
CA TYR A 156 -43.63 79.30 -32.32
C TYR A 156 -43.51 80.56 -31.46
N ASN A 157 -42.39 80.70 -30.72
CA ASN A 157 -42.11 81.84 -29.85
C ASN A 157 -42.00 83.15 -30.65
N ALA A 158 -41.25 83.13 -31.79
CA ALA A 158 -41.06 84.30 -32.63
C ALA A 158 -42.37 84.78 -33.32
N SER A 159 -43.30 83.87 -33.65
CA SER A 159 -44.56 84.21 -34.30
C SER A 159 -45.77 84.42 -33.35
N ASN A 160 -45.57 84.29 -32.04
CA ASN A 160 -46.61 84.22 -31.02
C ASN A 160 -47.71 83.20 -31.39
N GLY A 161 -47.35 82.06 -31.94
CA GLY A 161 -48.24 80.97 -32.31
C GLY A 161 -48.99 81.15 -33.65
N LYS A 162 -48.63 82.15 -34.43
CA LYS A 162 -49.34 82.41 -35.73
C LYS A 162 -48.77 81.58 -36.89
N ALA A 163 -47.51 81.23 -36.88
CA ALA A 163 -46.85 80.47 -37.95
C ALA A 163 -46.74 78.94 -37.66
N VAL A 164 -46.84 78.54 -36.44
CA VAL A 164 -46.73 77.10 -36.00
C VAL A 164 -47.84 76.87 -34.96
N SER A 165 -48.54 75.74 -35.07
CA SER A 165 -49.57 75.37 -34.08
C SER A 165 -48.95 74.81 -32.81
N ARG A 166 -49.66 75.04 -31.69
CA ARG A 166 -49.22 74.39 -30.41
C ARG A 166 -49.19 72.90 -30.50
N GLN A 167 -50.13 72.29 -31.20
CA GLN A 167 -50.15 70.85 -31.46
C GLN A 167 -48.88 70.36 -32.15
N SER A 168 -48.38 71.11 -33.17
CA SER A 168 -47.10 70.73 -33.84
C SER A 168 -45.90 70.77 -32.90
N VAL A 169 -45.88 71.67 -31.90
CA VAL A 169 -44.86 71.73 -30.88
C VAL A 169 -44.97 70.51 -29.90
N ASP A 170 -46.21 70.20 -29.51
CA ASP A 170 -46.47 69.07 -28.62
C ASP A 170 -46.12 67.72 -29.32
N ASP A 171 -46.47 67.60 -30.62
CA ASP A 171 -46.17 66.43 -31.45
C ASP A 171 -44.62 66.22 -31.59
N ILE A 172 -43.84 67.28 -31.83
CA ILE A 172 -42.40 67.16 -31.95
C ILE A 172 -41.77 66.86 -30.59
N GLN A 173 -42.29 67.40 -29.48
CA GLN A 173 -41.84 67.07 -28.15
C GLN A 173 -42.09 65.58 -27.82
N ALA A 174 -43.25 65.06 -28.22
CA ALA A 174 -43.59 63.66 -28.12
C ALA A 174 -42.59 62.80 -28.93
N LYS A 175 -42.21 63.22 -30.15
CA LYS A 175 -41.20 62.55 -31.01
C LYS A 175 -39.82 62.54 -30.36
N VAL A 176 -39.40 63.63 -29.70
CA VAL A 176 -38.16 63.70 -28.94
C VAL A 176 -38.17 62.65 -27.82
N LYS A 177 -39.24 62.55 -27.01
CA LYS A 177 -39.37 61.56 -25.95
C LYS A 177 -39.28 60.10 -26.47
N VAL A 178 -39.91 59.83 -27.62
CA VAL A 178 -39.82 58.52 -28.28
C VAL A 178 -38.39 58.23 -28.73
N SER A 179 -37.65 59.19 -29.25
CA SER A 179 -36.27 59.05 -29.67
C SER A 179 -35.32 58.84 -28.45
N GLU A 180 -35.63 59.54 -27.34
CA GLU A 180 -34.90 59.29 -26.06
C GLU A 180 -35.10 57.86 -25.52
N ALA A 181 -36.37 57.39 -25.57
CA ALA A 181 -36.69 56.04 -25.17
C ALA A 181 -35.95 54.97 -26.03
N LYS A 182 -35.89 55.18 -27.36
CA LYS A 182 -35.17 54.33 -28.31
C LYS A 182 -33.63 54.33 -28.04
N LEU A 183 -33.11 55.54 -27.74
CA LEU A 183 -31.66 55.57 -27.35
C LEU A 183 -31.41 54.80 -26.07
N ASN A 184 -32.25 54.96 -25.05
CA ASN A 184 -32.13 54.22 -23.81
C ASN A 184 -32.19 52.66 -24.03
N GLU A 185 -33.17 52.23 -24.87
CA GLU A 185 -33.30 50.81 -25.25
C GLU A 185 -32.05 50.31 -25.94
N ALA A 186 -31.50 51.03 -26.93
CA ALA A 186 -30.28 50.68 -27.61
C ALA A 186 -29.08 50.62 -26.65
N GLN A 187 -28.98 51.57 -25.72
CA GLN A 187 -27.93 51.63 -24.70
C GLN A 187 -28.00 50.44 -23.73
N GLN A 188 -29.21 50.05 -23.28
CA GLN A 188 -29.39 48.88 -22.45
C GLN A 188 -28.99 47.57 -23.19
N ALA A 189 -29.34 47.45 -24.47
CA ALA A 189 -28.96 46.33 -25.31
C ALA A 189 -27.45 46.25 -25.49
N TYR A 190 -26.78 47.40 -25.69
CA TYR A 190 -25.31 47.45 -25.74
C TYR A 190 -24.66 47.04 -24.41
N ASN A 191 -25.13 47.59 -23.30
CA ASN A 191 -24.62 47.24 -21.97
C ASN A 191 -24.77 45.75 -21.67
N LEU A 192 -25.89 45.14 -22.06
CA LEU A 192 -26.13 43.70 -21.92
C LEU A 192 -25.13 42.87 -22.77
N ALA A 193 -24.89 43.31 -24.03
CA ALA A 193 -23.92 42.64 -24.90
C ALA A 193 -22.48 42.71 -24.33
N VAL A 194 -22.10 43.86 -23.76
CA VAL A 194 -20.79 44.06 -23.13
C VAL A 194 -20.67 43.30 -21.82
N ALA A 195 -21.72 43.22 -21.02
CA ALA A 195 -21.72 42.44 -19.75
C ALA A 195 -21.55 40.94 -19.99
N GLY A 196 -22.00 40.42 -21.14
CA GLY A 196 -21.89 39.03 -21.49
C GLY A 196 -22.75 38.10 -20.61
N PRO A 197 -22.37 36.81 -20.51
CA PRO A 197 -23.04 35.82 -19.67
C PRO A 197 -22.98 36.17 -18.19
N ARG A 198 -23.98 35.73 -17.44
CA ARG A 198 -24.01 35.95 -15.99
C ARG A 198 -22.91 35.15 -15.30
N GLN A 199 -22.39 35.68 -14.19
CA GLN A 199 -21.38 34.99 -13.39
C GLN A 199 -21.89 33.65 -12.84
N GLU A 200 -23.21 33.60 -12.53
CA GLU A 200 -23.87 32.39 -12.08
C GLU A 200 -23.87 31.28 -13.14
N ASP A 201 -24.06 31.64 -14.41
CA ASP A 201 -24.05 30.70 -15.53
C ASP A 201 -22.64 30.12 -15.73
N ILE A 202 -21.62 30.96 -15.62
CA ILE A 202 -20.21 30.54 -15.67
C ILE A 202 -19.88 29.63 -14.47
N ALA A 203 -20.31 30.03 -13.27
CA ALA A 203 -20.10 29.23 -12.06
C ALA A 203 -20.77 27.85 -12.13
N GLN A 204 -22.01 27.81 -12.68
CA GLN A 204 -22.73 26.56 -12.91
C GLN A 204 -21.97 25.64 -13.89
N ALA A 205 -21.54 26.21 -15.03
CA ALA A 205 -20.79 25.43 -16.02
C ALA A 205 -19.46 24.91 -15.48
N GLN A 206 -18.80 25.71 -14.64
CA GLN A 206 -17.57 25.31 -13.95
C GLN A 206 -17.82 24.20 -12.94
N ALA A 207 -18.87 24.31 -12.12
CA ALA A 207 -19.23 23.25 -11.15
C ALA A 207 -19.56 21.93 -11.88
N GLN A 208 -20.22 22.00 -13.04
CA GLN A 208 -20.47 20.83 -13.87
C GLN A 208 -19.16 20.20 -14.40
N LEU A 209 -18.21 21.04 -14.84
CA LEU A 209 -16.87 20.58 -15.26
C LEU A 209 -16.13 19.88 -14.10
N ASP A 210 -16.17 20.43 -12.90
CA ASP A 210 -15.51 19.86 -11.72
C ASP A 210 -16.14 18.52 -11.31
N SER A 211 -17.46 18.39 -11.46
CA SER A 211 -18.16 17.13 -11.28
C SER A 211 -17.69 16.05 -12.27
N MET A 212 -17.56 16.43 -13.56
CA MET A 212 -17.06 15.51 -14.59
C MET A 212 -15.59 15.11 -14.36
N LYS A 213 -14.75 16.04 -13.90
CA LYS A 213 -13.36 15.76 -13.50
C LYS A 213 -13.28 14.77 -12.33
N SER A 214 -14.19 14.89 -11.37
CA SER A 214 -14.29 13.94 -10.26
C SER A 214 -14.69 12.54 -10.73
N GLU A 215 -15.60 12.46 -11.71
CA GLU A 215 -15.98 11.18 -12.34
C GLU A 215 -14.81 10.57 -13.12
N LEU A 216 -14.04 11.37 -13.87
CA LEU A 216 -12.82 10.88 -14.52
C LEU A 216 -11.84 10.31 -13.51
N ALA A 217 -11.57 11.03 -12.42
CA ALA A 217 -10.66 10.55 -11.37
C ALA A 217 -11.12 9.21 -10.78
N ARG A 218 -12.44 9.02 -10.64
CA ARG A 218 -13.01 7.72 -10.23
C ARG A 218 -12.74 6.61 -11.24
N GLN A 219 -12.91 6.88 -12.53
CA GLN A 219 -12.64 5.89 -13.59
C GLN A 219 -11.14 5.55 -13.68
N GLU A 220 -10.27 6.53 -13.58
CA GLU A 220 -8.81 6.32 -13.55
C GLU A 220 -8.37 5.54 -12.31
N PHE A 221 -9.00 5.79 -11.16
CA PHE A 221 -8.77 4.98 -9.96
C PHE A 221 -9.16 3.51 -10.18
N LEU A 222 -10.33 3.23 -10.78
CA LEU A 222 -10.76 1.86 -11.10
C LEU A 222 -9.81 1.19 -12.10
N LEU A 223 -9.37 1.92 -13.10
CA LEU A 223 -8.37 1.43 -14.06
C LEU A 223 -7.06 1.07 -13.35
N ASN A 224 -6.59 1.88 -12.42
CA ASN A 224 -5.39 1.58 -11.64
C ASN A 224 -5.55 0.34 -10.74
N GLN A 225 -6.78 -0.03 -10.33
CA GLN A 225 -7.05 -1.24 -9.57
C GLN A 225 -6.90 -2.54 -10.40
N THR A 226 -6.82 -2.43 -11.73
CA THR A 226 -6.56 -3.58 -12.62
C THR A 226 -5.09 -4.00 -12.61
N VAL A 227 -4.20 -3.22 -12.01
CA VAL A 227 -2.77 -3.51 -11.91
C VAL A 227 -2.47 -4.14 -10.56
N LEU A 228 -1.89 -5.34 -10.57
CA LEU A 228 -1.43 -6.02 -9.35
C LEU A 228 0.01 -5.62 -9.06
N THR A 229 0.26 -5.13 -7.85
CA THR A 229 1.61 -4.76 -7.41
C THR A 229 2.00 -5.49 -6.13
N ALA A 230 3.30 -5.73 -5.94
CA ALA A 230 3.83 -6.31 -4.72
C ALA A 230 3.70 -5.32 -3.54
N PRO A 231 3.06 -5.69 -2.42
CA PRO A 231 2.92 -4.82 -1.26
C PRO A 231 4.20 -4.69 -0.42
N ILE A 232 5.10 -5.67 -0.51
CA ILE A 232 6.36 -5.76 0.24
C ILE A 232 7.46 -6.37 -0.66
N ASP A 233 8.70 -6.25 -0.24
CA ASP A 233 9.81 -7.01 -0.83
C ASP A 233 9.71 -8.48 -0.40
N GLY A 234 10.00 -9.41 -1.31
CA GLY A 234 9.93 -10.83 -0.97
C GLY A 234 10.11 -11.78 -2.16
N VAL A 235 9.71 -13.02 -1.94
CA VAL A 235 9.74 -14.09 -2.94
C VAL A 235 8.35 -14.65 -3.13
N ILE A 236 7.94 -14.87 -4.37
CA ILE A 236 6.67 -15.54 -4.69
C ILE A 236 6.79 -17.01 -4.29
N THR A 237 5.99 -17.45 -3.32
CA THR A 237 5.99 -18.83 -2.83
C THR A 237 4.99 -19.71 -3.57
N ALA A 238 3.89 -19.14 -4.04
CA ALA A 238 2.89 -19.86 -4.82
C ALA A 238 2.12 -18.93 -5.74
N ARG A 239 1.75 -19.44 -6.92
CA ARG A 239 0.81 -18.83 -7.85
C ARG A 239 -0.50 -19.61 -7.80
N LEU A 240 -1.57 -18.98 -7.35
CA LEU A 240 -2.86 -19.61 -7.09
C LEU A 240 -3.83 -19.50 -8.26
N LEU A 241 -3.65 -18.48 -9.12
CA LEU A 241 -4.44 -18.24 -10.32
C LEU A 241 -3.57 -18.18 -11.57
N GLN A 242 -4.19 -18.48 -12.71
CA GLN A 242 -3.54 -18.50 -14.03
C GLN A 242 -4.07 -17.35 -14.90
N VAL A 243 -3.34 -17.06 -15.98
CA VAL A 243 -3.82 -16.16 -17.04
C VAL A 243 -5.12 -16.74 -17.63
N GLY A 244 -6.14 -15.90 -17.74
CA GLY A 244 -7.47 -16.30 -18.19
C GLY A 244 -8.47 -16.59 -17.07
N ASP A 245 -8.02 -16.82 -15.83
CA ASP A 245 -8.90 -16.98 -14.68
C ASP A 245 -9.59 -15.66 -14.30
N MET A 246 -10.75 -15.79 -13.63
CA MET A 246 -11.45 -14.65 -13.04
C MET A 246 -10.84 -14.31 -11.69
N ALA A 247 -10.30 -13.12 -11.57
CA ALA A 247 -9.81 -12.58 -10.30
C ALA A 247 -10.93 -11.87 -9.53
N SER A 248 -10.78 -11.84 -8.22
CA SER A 248 -11.61 -11.06 -7.30
C SER A 248 -10.80 -10.59 -6.09
N PRO A 249 -11.25 -9.56 -5.35
CA PRO A 249 -10.56 -9.10 -4.15
C PRO A 249 -10.42 -10.15 -3.04
N SER A 250 -11.29 -11.13 -3.02
CA SER A 250 -11.28 -12.24 -2.04
C SER A 250 -10.39 -13.41 -2.44
N THR A 251 -9.96 -13.47 -3.70
CA THR A 251 -9.19 -14.59 -4.24
C THR A 251 -7.74 -14.17 -4.47
N PRO A 252 -6.79 -14.65 -3.67
CA PRO A 252 -5.39 -14.32 -3.86
C PRO A 252 -4.86 -14.92 -5.16
N VAL A 253 -4.01 -14.18 -5.86
CA VAL A 253 -3.31 -14.62 -7.08
C VAL A 253 -1.96 -15.19 -6.73
N PHE A 254 -1.24 -14.53 -5.81
CA PHE A 254 0.08 -14.94 -5.35
C PHE A 254 0.14 -15.01 -3.83
N LYS A 255 0.98 -15.93 -3.34
CA LYS A 255 1.52 -15.86 -1.99
C LYS A 255 2.94 -15.30 -2.05
N LEU A 256 3.19 -14.28 -1.25
CA LEU A 256 4.47 -13.57 -1.18
C LEU A 256 5.06 -13.75 0.21
N ALA A 257 6.26 -14.34 0.31
CA ALA A 257 6.98 -14.48 1.57
C ALA A 257 7.99 -13.34 1.74
N GLU A 258 7.92 -12.67 2.88
CA GLU A 258 8.88 -11.64 3.28
C GLU A 258 10.21 -12.32 3.67
N ASN A 259 11.29 -12.01 2.96
CA ASN A 259 12.57 -12.69 3.13
C ASN A 259 13.45 -12.10 4.24
N THR A 260 13.09 -10.93 4.76
CA THR A 260 13.91 -10.17 5.73
C THR A 260 13.69 -10.59 7.17
N LYS A 261 12.51 -11.09 7.53
CA LYS A 261 12.16 -11.46 8.90
C LYS A 261 11.79 -12.92 8.97
N LYS A 262 12.73 -13.73 9.40
CA LYS A 262 12.57 -15.16 9.59
C LYS A 262 12.50 -15.50 11.07
N TRP A 263 11.76 -16.53 11.43
CA TRP A 263 11.78 -17.09 12.77
C TRP A 263 11.65 -18.60 12.73
N VAL A 264 12.19 -19.24 13.72
CA VAL A 264 11.95 -20.66 13.97
C VAL A 264 10.84 -20.77 15.01
N ARG A 265 9.79 -21.50 14.66
CA ARG A 265 8.70 -21.84 15.57
C ARG A 265 9.08 -23.13 16.27
N VAL A 266 9.22 -23.08 17.58
CA VAL A 266 9.50 -24.23 18.45
C VAL A 266 8.44 -24.31 19.54
N TYR A 267 8.38 -25.46 20.18
CA TYR A 267 7.43 -25.71 21.26
C TYR A 267 8.19 -26.10 22.53
N VAL A 268 7.86 -25.41 23.62
CA VAL A 268 8.48 -25.61 24.93
C VAL A 268 7.44 -26.20 25.88
N ASN A 269 7.88 -27.18 26.71
CA ASN A 269 7.07 -27.74 27.77
C ASN A 269 6.93 -26.75 28.93
N GLU A 270 5.86 -26.85 29.73
CA GLU A 270 5.63 -26.01 30.92
C GLU A 270 6.82 -26.00 31.88
N ARG A 271 7.49 -27.14 32.07
CA ARG A 271 8.66 -27.29 32.96
C ARG A 271 9.82 -26.35 32.59
N ASP A 272 10.02 -26.12 31.30
CA ASP A 272 11.13 -25.31 30.79
C ASP A 272 10.72 -23.87 30.45
N LEU A 273 9.41 -23.60 30.43
CA LEU A 273 8.87 -22.27 30.15
C LEU A 273 9.36 -21.21 31.14
N GLY A 274 9.46 -21.56 32.43
CA GLY A 274 9.94 -20.64 33.47
C GLY A 274 11.43 -20.26 33.38
N LYS A 275 12.20 -20.95 32.52
CA LYS A 275 13.64 -20.73 32.34
C LYS A 275 13.94 -19.79 31.17
N ILE A 276 12.98 -19.53 30.28
CA ILE A 276 13.16 -18.74 29.08
C ILE A 276 12.39 -17.41 29.18
N TYR A 277 12.93 -16.37 28.55
CA TYR A 277 12.32 -15.05 28.51
C TYR A 277 12.56 -14.35 27.16
N ASN A 278 11.74 -13.36 26.85
CA ASN A 278 11.90 -12.58 25.63
C ASN A 278 13.22 -11.81 25.63
N GLY A 279 13.94 -11.85 24.52
CA GLY A 279 15.26 -11.25 24.35
C GLY A 279 16.41 -12.19 24.64
N MET A 280 16.16 -13.43 25.13
CA MET A 280 17.18 -14.43 25.38
C MET A 280 17.81 -14.90 24.07
N ALA A 281 19.13 -15.04 24.05
CA ALA A 281 19.88 -15.52 22.89
C ALA A 281 19.63 -17.02 22.65
N ALA A 282 19.56 -17.40 21.40
CA ALA A 282 19.41 -18.79 20.98
C ALA A 282 20.25 -19.06 19.73
N ASN A 283 20.73 -20.30 19.60
CA ASN A 283 21.45 -20.74 18.43
C ASN A 283 20.55 -21.68 17.62
N VAL A 284 20.43 -21.40 16.33
CA VAL A 284 19.62 -22.18 15.40
C VAL A 284 20.54 -22.97 14.47
N THR A 285 20.36 -24.26 14.44
CA THR A 285 21.05 -25.17 13.52
C THR A 285 20.05 -25.91 12.65
N THR A 286 20.47 -26.32 11.47
CA THR A 286 19.67 -27.15 10.56
C THR A 286 20.50 -28.38 10.17
N ASP A 287 19.85 -29.40 9.65
CA ASP A 287 20.57 -30.64 9.22
C ASP A 287 21.61 -30.33 8.14
N THR A 288 21.41 -29.33 7.33
CA THR A 288 22.38 -28.90 6.30
C THR A 288 23.54 -28.11 6.90
N TYR A 289 23.33 -27.32 7.97
CA TYR A 289 24.30 -26.42 8.58
C TYR A 289 24.50 -26.75 10.07
N LYS A 290 24.90 -28.00 10.37
CA LYS A 290 25.04 -28.48 11.75
C LYS A 290 26.13 -27.76 12.53
N ASN A 291 27.24 -27.41 11.87
CA ASN A 291 28.42 -26.81 12.49
C ASN A 291 28.45 -25.25 12.35
N GLU A 292 27.45 -24.65 11.76
CA GLU A 292 27.37 -23.22 11.53
C GLU A 292 26.07 -22.67 12.11
N PRO A 293 26.00 -22.49 13.45
CA PRO A 293 24.81 -21.98 14.08
C PRO A 293 24.46 -20.56 13.58
N ILE A 294 23.19 -20.33 13.35
CA ILE A 294 22.65 -19.00 13.04
C ILE A 294 22.16 -18.41 14.36
N HIS A 295 22.65 -17.23 14.71
CA HIS A 295 22.23 -16.55 15.93
C HIS A 295 20.79 -16.04 15.80
N GLY A 296 20.05 -16.20 16.88
CA GLY A 296 18.68 -15.72 16.98
C GLY A 296 18.37 -15.25 18.40
N THR A 297 17.21 -14.66 18.55
CA THR A 297 16.69 -14.18 19.84
C THR A 297 15.25 -14.63 20.02
N ILE A 298 14.88 -15.00 21.23
CA ILE A 298 13.47 -15.28 21.59
C ILE A 298 12.71 -13.96 21.54
N GLY A 299 11.80 -13.82 20.59
CA GLY A 299 11.03 -12.60 20.43
C GLY A 299 9.55 -12.74 20.76
N TYR A 300 9.05 -13.97 20.92
CA TYR A 300 7.67 -14.23 21.31
C TYR A 300 7.54 -15.55 22.04
N ILE A 301 6.81 -15.55 23.14
CA ILE A 301 6.42 -16.72 23.91
C ILE A 301 4.90 -16.65 24.03
N SER A 302 4.20 -17.71 23.58
CA SER A 302 2.73 -17.77 23.68
C SER A 302 2.27 -17.80 25.12
N SER A 303 1.24 -17.04 25.46
CA SER A 303 0.55 -17.09 26.74
C SER A 303 -0.52 -18.19 26.80
N VAL A 304 -0.79 -18.83 25.66
CA VAL A 304 -1.80 -19.87 25.52
C VAL A 304 -1.09 -21.19 25.23
N ALA A 305 -1.42 -22.22 26.02
CA ALA A 305 -0.94 -23.57 25.78
C ALA A 305 -1.62 -24.19 24.56
N GLU A 306 -0.86 -24.90 23.77
CA GLU A 306 -1.34 -25.71 22.65
C GLU A 306 -1.13 -27.19 22.95
N PHE A 307 -1.99 -28.03 22.39
CA PHE A 307 -1.73 -29.47 22.38
C PHE A 307 -0.67 -29.78 21.33
N THR A 308 0.29 -30.68 21.66
CA THR A 308 1.30 -31.10 20.69
C THR A 308 0.64 -31.54 19.39
N PRO A 309 1.04 -30.96 18.23
CA PRO A 309 0.46 -31.29 16.92
C PRO A 309 0.96 -32.65 16.39
N LYS A 310 1.03 -33.69 17.25
CA LYS A 310 1.34 -35.07 16.84
C LYS A 310 0.06 -35.87 16.77
N SER A 311 -0.33 -36.27 15.56
CA SER A 311 -1.24 -37.36 15.34
C SER A 311 -0.58 -38.69 15.73
N VAL A 312 -0.54 -39.04 17.00
CA VAL A 312 -0.04 -40.33 17.51
C VAL A 312 -1.11 -40.97 18.35
N GLU A 313 -1.49 -42.16 17.95
CA GLU A 313 -2.60 -42.95 18.53
C GLU A 313 -2.27 -43.71 19.83
N THR A 314 -1.27 -43.30 20.61
CA THR A 314 -0.89 -43.97 21.86
C THR A 314 -1.32 -43.17 23.08
N GLU A 315 -1.86 -43.85 24.10
CA GLU A 315 -2.45 -43.25 25.31
C GLU A 315 -1.48 -42.40 26.15
N ASP A 316 -0.18 -42.65 26.10
CA ASP A 316 0.84 -41.95 26.89
C ASP A 316 1.24 -40.57 26.37
N VAL A 317 0.80 -40.15 25.18
CA VAL A 317 1.19 -38.89 24.54
C VAL A 317 0.09 -37.82 24.57
N ARG A 318 -1.05 -38.10 25.17
CA ARG A 318 -2.27 -37.28 25.08
C ARG A 318 -2.28 -35.94 25.79
N THR A 319 -1.32 -35.60 26.63
CA THR A 319 -1.51 -34.45 27.53
C THR A 319 -0.27 -33.63 27.85
N THR A 320 0.69 -33.53 26.95
CA THR A 320 1.75 -32.55 27.18
C THR A 320 1.36 -31.22 26.57
N LEU A 321 0.89 -30.29 27.38
CA LEU A 321 0.70 -28.91 26.99
C LEU A 321 2.07 -28.32 26.65
N VAL A 322 2.12 -27.65 25.49
CA VAL A 322 3.31 -26.99 25.02
C VAL A 322 2.99 -25.53 24.68
N TYR A 323 3.99 -24.68 24.74
CA TYR A 323 3.86 -23.27 24.44
C TYR A 323 4.66 -22.94 23.19
N GLU A 324 4.04 -22.26 22.22
CA GLU A 324 4.74 -21.77 21.03
C GLU A 324 5.75 -20.70 21.43
N VAL A 325 6.98 -20.88 20.96
CA VAL A 325 8.07 -19.89 21.07
C VAL A 325 8.57 -19.56 19.68
N ARG A 326 8.76 -18.28 19.40
CA ARG A 326 9.34 -17.80 18.14
C ARG A 326 10.71 -17.25 18.39
N VAL A 327 11.69 -17.86 17.76
CA VAL A 327 13.09 -17.42 17.77
C VAL A 327 13.34 -16.68 16.46
N TYR A 328 13.47 -15.38 16.51
CA TYR A 328 13.81 -14.56 15.35
C TYR A 328 15.28 -14.73 15.03
N VAL A 329 15.57 -14.94 13.76
CA VAL A 329 16.93 -15.24 13.27
C VAL A 329 17.37 -14.18 12.28
N ASP A 330 18.64 -13.82 12.33
CA ASP A 330 19.32 -12.99 11.35
C ASP A 330 20.03 -13.89 10.34
N ASP A 331 19.45 -14.00 9.14
CA ASP A 331 19.94 -14.87 8.06
C ASP A 331 20.23 -14.07 6.79
N PRO A 332 21.31 -13.25 6.76
CA PRO A 332 21.65 -12.42 5.62
C PRO A 332 21.99 -13.21 4.37
N ASN A 333 22.46 -14.46 4.54
CA ASN A 333 22.84 -15.35 3.45
C ASN A 333 21.66 -16.16 2.88
N ASN A 334 20.44 -15.94 3.38
CA ASN A 334 19.22 -16.63 2.95
C ASN A 334 19.34 -18.17 2.96
N ARG A 335 19.99 -18.72 3.99
CA ARG A 335 20.20 -20.16 4.17
C ARG A 335 18.95 -20.89 4.64
N LEU A 336 18.11 -20.22 5.40
CA LEU A 336 16.86 -20.75 5.94
C LEU A 336 15.71 -20.56 4.94
N ARG A 337 14.96 -21.63 4.70
CA ARG A 337 13.78 -21.64 3.82
C ARG A 337 12.52 -21.95 4.60
N LEU A 338 11.38 -21.49 4.12
CA LEU A 338 10.06 -21.78 4.70
C LEU A 338 9.86 -23.29 4.86
N GLY A 339 9.40 -23.71 6.04
CA GLY A 339 9.14 -25.12 6.36
C GLY A 339 10.38 -25.97 6.69
N MET A 340 11.59 -25.41 6.57
CA MET A 340 12.82 -26.14 6.84
C MET A 340 12.88 -26.56 8.31
N PRO A 341 13.15 -27.86 8.63
CA PRO A 341 13.38 -28.29 9.99
C PRO A 341 14.61 -27.61 10.59
N ALA A 342 14.50 -27.17 11.84
CA ALA A 342 15.57 -26.53 12.56
C ALA A 342 15.58 -26.94 14.02
N THR A 343 16.77 -27.00 14.60
CA THR A 343 17.01 -27.25 16.01
C THR A 343 17.45 -25.94 16.67
N VAL A 344 16.78 -25.58 17.74
CA VAL A 344 17.10 -24.38 18.54
C VAL A 344 17.73 -24.84 19.85
N SER A 345 18.93 -24.36 20.15
CA SER A 345 19.57 -24.54 21.43
C SER A 345 19.60 -23.20 22.19
N ILE A 346 19.19 -23.29 23.46
CA ILE A 346 19.11 -22.14 24.37
C ILE A 346 19.94 -22.44 25.57
N ASP A 347 20.91 -21.60 25.88
CA ASP A 347 21.79 -21.72 27.09
C ASP A 347 21.07 -20.96 28.23
N ILE A 348 20.91 -21.67 29.39
CA ILE A 348 20.18 -21.16 30.57
C ILE A 348 21.18 -20.75 31.64
#